data_d83c8cf1cf3533ae4c19d9a0c57f86b0
#
_entry.id   d83c8cf1cf3533ae4c19d9a0c57f86b0
#
_cell.length_a   1.000
_cell.length_b   1.000
_cell.length_c   1.000
_cell.angle_alpha   90.00
_cell.angle_beta   90.00
_cell.angle_gamma   90.00
#
_symmetry.space_group_name_H-M   'P 1'
#
loop_
_entity.id
_entity.type
_entity.pdbx_description
1 polymer ?
#
loop_
_entity_poly.entity_id
_entity_poly.type
_entity_poly.pdbx_seq_one_letter_code
_entity_poly.pdbx_strand_id
1 'polypeptide(L)'
;MVGCLTLTLLVGCSAAETPVEQVKQVKNTLTAKLATEEKMVEIDGQTIYFKKIGNEKPPLLMIHGFGGSSDGFQKIYSDLAKDHTIISVDALGFGRSSKPMDFYYSFPTHANLYYKLMKKLGYDSFAILGHSMGGEISLNLTYLYPEAVTHLILTDATGGPHTFVNKQGSPKPQLSTDLNTVSTIADYDENKVKSKRNDEEHYNKMKLWPRRLQINANEIKQPTLIIWGRNDSSVSWKEGETYHQFLKNSTFHIIEKGYHAPFRQEPQEFVGYVKEFFKNNKVEK
;
A
#
# COMPACT_ATOMS: atom_id res chain seq x y z
N MET A 1 34.35 -50.44 -59.60
CA MET A 1 33.59 -49.18 -59.58
C MET A 1 33.32 -48.85 -58.14
N VAL A 2 34.04 -47.87 -57.63
CA VAL A 2 33.95 -47.42 -56.24
C VAL A 2 33.31 -46.03 -56.27
N GLY A 3 32.11 -45.94 -55.75
CA GLY A 3 31.37 -44.67 -55.65
C GLY A 3 31.79 -43.89 -54.42
N CYS A 4 32.34 -42.71 -54.62
CA CYS A 4 32.72 -41.79 -53.57
C CYS A 4 31.51 -40.92 -53.20
N LEU A 5 30.97 -41.08 -51.94
CA LEU A 5 29.95 -40.25 -51.40
C LEU A 5 30.60 -39.02 -50.69
N THR A 6 30.41 -37.84 -51.24
CA THR A 6 30.86 -36.60 -50.63
C THR A 6 29.76 -36.09 -49.68
N LEU A 7 30.08 -36.04 -48.40
CA LEU A 7 29.23 -35.50 -47.35
C LEU A 7 29.52 -34.00 -47.20
N THR A 8 28.59 -33.16 -47.62
CA THR A 8 28.68 -31.70 -47.46
C THR A 8 28.18 -31.32 -46.08
N LEU A 9 29.08 -30.89 -45.18
CA LEU A 9 28.69 -30.24 -43.88
C LEU A 9 28.28 -28.81 -44.13
N LEU A 10 27.01 -28.51 -43.94
CA LEU A 10 26.50 -27.13 -43.82
C LEU A 10 26.84 -26.61 -42.42
N VAL A 11 27.89 -25.78 -42.33
CA VAL A 11 28.18 -24.99 -41.12
C VAL A 11 27.25 -23.79 -41.15
N GLY A 12 26.20 -23.83 -40.31
CA GLY A 12 25.34 -22.69 -40.05
C GLY A 12 26.11 -21.63 -39.27
N CYS A 13 26.48 -20.52 -39.88
CA CYS A 13 26.96 -19.33 -39.21
C CYS A 13 25.79 -18.72 -38.38
N SER A 14 25.81 -18.94 -37.10
CA SER A 14 25.03 -18.12 -36.15
C SER A 14 25.72 -16.74 -36.12
N ALA A 15 25.04 -15.71 -36.63
CA ALA A 15 25.51 -14.33 -36.54
C ALA A 15 25.58 -13.95 -35.04
N ALA A 16 26.78 -13.66 -34.57
CA ALA A 16 26.97 -13.10 -33.23
C ALA A 16 26.30 -11.71 -33.18
N GLU A 17 25.37 -11.55 -32.23
CA GLU A 17 24.71 -10.27 -32.00
C GLU A 17 25.73 -9.17 -31.70
N THR A 18 25.53 -8.00 -32.30
CA THR A 18 26.46 -6.86 -32.14
C THR A 18 26.35 -6.31 -30.69
N PRO A 19 27.43 -5.72 -30.15
CA PRO A 19 27.39 -5.11 -28.81
C PRO A 19 26.26 -4.07 -28.65
N VAL A 20 25.80 -3.45 -29.73
CA VAL A 20 24.70 -2.47 -29.76
C VAL A 20 23.34 -3.18 -29.59
N GLU A 21 23.17 -4.37 -30.17
CA GLU A 21 21.95 -5.18 -29.99
C GLU A 21 21.88 -5.78 -28.59
N GLN A 22 23.00 -6.23 -28.03
CA GLN A 22 23.06 -6.69 -26.63
C GLN A 22 22.77 -5.54 -25.67
N VAL A 23 23.24 -4.32 -25.88
CA VAL A 23 22.92 -3.13 -25.08
C VAL A 23 21.46 -2.74 -25.24
N LYS A 24 20.85 -2.88 -26.43
CA LYS A 24 19.41 -2.67 -26.63
C LYS A 24 18.56 -3.73 -25.94
N GLN A 25 18.95 -5.01 -26.02
CA GLN A 25 18.23 -6.08 -25.29
C GLN A 25 18.36 -5.92 -23.78
N VAL A 26 19.54 -5.59 -23.25
CA VAL A 26 19.74 -5.30 -21.81
C VAL A 26 18.95 -4.06 -21.38
N LYS A 27 18.89 -2.98 -22.20
CA LYS A 27 18.00 -1.83 -21.92
C LYS A 27 16.51 -2.22 -21.98
N ASN A 28 16.08 -3.04 -22.92
CA ASN A 28 14.70 -3.51 -23.01
C ASN A 28 14.33 -4.47 -21.85
N THR A 29 15.28 -5.24 -21.34
CA THR A 29 15.07 -6.08 -20.16
C THR A 29 15.04 -5.26 -18.86
N LEU A 30 15.77 -4.14 -18.82
CA LEU A 30 15.77 -3.20 -17.67
C LEU A 30 14.54 -2.27 -17.62
N THR A 31 13.76 -2.18 -18.69
CA THR A 31 12.52 -1.39 -18.78
C THR A 31 11.28 -2.25 -19.03
N ALA A 32 11.24 -3.48 -18.54
CA ALA A 32 9.98 -4.18 -18.41
C ALA A 32 9.10 -3.32 -17.50
N LYS A 33 8.24 -2.48 -18.10
CA LYS A 33 7.24 -1.67 -17.39
C LYS A 33 6.47 -2.64 -16.52
N LEU A 34 6.65 -2.55 -15.21
CA LEU A 34 5.93 -3.37 -14.26
C LEU A 34 4.46 -3.35 -14.63
N ALA A 35 3.89 -4.53 -14.87
CA ALA A 35 2.49 -4.66 -15.22
C ALA A 35 1.68 -4.01 -14.10
N THR A 36 1.02 -2.91 -14.42
CA THR A 36 0.10 -2.22 -13.52
C THR A 36 -1.30 -2.47 -14.04
N GLU A 37 -2.10 -3.11 -13.22
CA GLU A 37 -3.52 -3.34 -13.47
C GLU A 37 -4.34 -2.34 -12.66
N GLU A 38 -5.24 -1.64 -13.31
CA GLU A 38 -6.22 -0.76 -12.67
C GLU A 38 -7.53 -1.52 -12.51
N LYS A 39 -7.99 -1.68 -11.28
CA LYS A 39 -9.11 -2.54 -10.92
C LYS A 39 -10.11 -1.79 -10.06
N MET A 40 -11.32 -2.32 -10.00
CA MET A 40 -12.38 -1.88 -9.09
C MET A 40 -13.13 -3.07 -8.51
N VAL A 41 -13.69 -2.86 -7.34
CA VAL A 41 -14.53 -3.82 -6.64
C VAL A 41 -15.63 -3.07 -5.88
N GLU A 42 -16.82 -3.64 -5.80
CA GLU A 42 -17.86 -3.14 -4.90
C GLU A 42 -17.78 -3.91 -3.58
N ILE A 43 -17.70 -3.18 -2.47
CA ILE A 43 -17.67 -3.71 -1.10
C ILE A 43 -18.72 -2.96 -0.29
N ASP A 44 -19.69 -3.69 0.29
CA ASP A 44 -20.81 -3.11 1.04
C ASP A 44 -21.54 -1.99 0.25
N GLY A 45 -21.71 -2.19 -1.06
CA GLY A 45 -22.33 -1.23 -1.97
C GLY A 45 -21.46 -0.02 -2.36
N GLN A 46 -20.19 0.01 -1.96
CA GLN A 46 -19.24 1.08 -2.28
C GLN A 46 -18.19 0.63 -3.27
N THR A 47 -17.97 1.40 -4.34
CA THR A 47 -16.94 1.10 -5.33
C THR A 47 -15.57 1.56 -4.84
N ILE A 48 -14.64 0.62 -4.70
CA ILE A 48 -13.23 0.86 -4.36
C ILE A 48 -12.38 0.64 -5.61
N TYR A 49 -11.61 1.65 -5.96
CA TYR A 49 -10.56 1.56 -6.98
C TYR A 49 -9.23 1.16 -6.34
N PHE A 50 -8.47 0.35 -7.03
CA PHE A 50 -7.10 0.03 -6.65
C PHE A 50 -6.21 -0.27 -7.86
N LYS A 51 -4.91 -0.07 -7.67
CA LYS A 51 -3.86 -0.55 -8.56
C LYS A 51 -3.28 -1.84 -8.01
N LYS A 52 -3.13 -2.85 -8.87
CA LYS A 52 -2.33 -4.04 -8.59
C LYS A 52 -1.05 -3.95 -9.42
N ILE A 53 0.12 -4.00 -8.76
CA ILE A 53 1.43 -3.85 -9.40
C ILE A 53 2.30 -5.03 -8.98
N GLY A 54 2.81 -5.76 -9.97
CA GLY A 54 3.52 -7.01 -9.75
C GLY A 54 2.58 -8.18 -9.48
N ASN A 55 3.14 -9.38 -9.30
CA ASN A 55 2.38 -10.61 -9.07
C ASN A 55 3.23 -11.64 -8.28
N GLU A 56 2.58 -12.63 -7.67
CA GLU A 56 3.19 -13.80 -7.04
C GLU A 56 4.24 -13.51 -5.93
N LYS A 57 4.19 -12.33 -5.32
CA LYS A 57 5.04 -11.92 -4.21
C LYS A 57 4.21 -11.60 -2.98
N PRO A 58 4.83 -11.54 -1.78
CA PRO A 58 4.10 -11.14 -0.57
C PRO A 58 3.33 -9.83 -0.77
N PRO A 59 2.05 -9.76 -0.40
CA PRO A 59 1.22 -8.59 -0.65
C PRO A 59 1.57 -7.42 0.26
N LEU A 60 1.59 -6.21 -0.33
CA LEU A 60 1.73 -4.94 0.35
C LEU A 60 0.54 -4.04 0.01
N LEU A 61 -0.35 -3.83 0.97
CA LEU A 61 -1.43 -2.86 0.87
C LEU A 61 -0.89 -1.45 1.11
N MET A 62 -1.23 -0.49 0.25
CA MET A 62 -0.81 0.91 0.38
C MET A 62 -2.02 1.85 0.41
N ILE A 63 -2.09 2.72 1.44
CA ILE A 63 -3.22 3.64 1.68
C ILE A 63 -2.69 5.07 1.79
N HIS A 64 -3.19 5.95 0.91
CA HIS A 64 -2.80 7.36 0.82
C HIS A 64 -3.43 8.24 1.91
N GLY A 65 -2.95 9.47 2.03
CA GLY A 65 -3.46 10.50 2.92
C GLY A 65 -4.72 11.20 2.41
N PHE A 66 -5.31 12.06 3.26
CA PHE A 66 -6.51 12.85 2.97
C PHE A 66 -6.35 13.65 1.67
N GLY A 67 -7.36 13.62 0.82
CA GLY A 67 -7.35 14.32 -0.47
C GLY A 67 -6.43 13.70 -1.54
N GLY A 68 -5.76 12.60 -1.23
CA GLY A 68 -4.83 11.93 -2.14
C GLY A 68 -5.48 10.87 -3.04
N SER A 69 -4.61 10.05 -3.62
CA SER A 69 -4.94 8.85 -4.39
C SER A 69 -3.74 7.89 -4.38
N SER A 70 -3.93 6.69 -4.90
CA SER A 70 -2.86 5.71 -5.12
C SER A 70 -1.70 6.26 -5.97
N ASP A 71 -1.96 7.20 -6.88
CA ASP A 71 -0.92 7.87 -7.69
C ASP A 71 0.15 8.57 -6.83
N GLY A 72 -0.18 8.91 -5.60
CA GLY A 72 0.74 9.51 -4.65
C GLY A 72 2.03 8.73 -4.42
N PHE A 73 1.97 7.41 -4.55
CA PHE A 73 3.10 6.51 -4.32
C PHE A 73 3.89 6.15 -5.59
N GLN A 74 3.59 6.78 -6.73
CA GLN A 74 4.15 6.41 -8.04
C GLN A 74 5.68 6.31 -8.05
N LYS A 75 6.39 7.17 -7.30
CA LYS A 75 7.86 7.20 -7.28
C LYS A 75 8.52 5.98 -6.62
N ILE A 76 7.77 5.24 -5.80
CA ILE A 76 8.30 4.08 -5.05
C ILE A 76 7.76 2.73 -5.54
N TYR A 77 6.77 2.72 -6.43
CA TYR A 77 6.18 1.48 -6.93
C TYR A 77 7.20 0.53 -7.56
N SER A 78 8.03 1.03 -8.49
CA SER A 78 8.98 0.19 -9.23
C SER A 78 10.00 -0.50 -8.33
N ASP A 79 10.37 0.14 -7.24
CA ASP A 79 11.37 -0.41 -6.32
C ASP A 79 10.75 -1.37 -5.30
N LEU A 80 9.55 -1.09 -4.81
CA LEU A 80 8.85 -1.98 -3.88
C LEU A 80 8.26 -3.20 -4.58
N ALA A 81 7.82 -3.07 -5.83
CA ALA A 81 7.27 -4.19 -6.60
C ALA A 81 8.33 -5.24 -7.02
N LYS A 82 9.63 -4.95 -6.81
CA LYS A 82 10.69 -5.96 -6.94
C LYS A 82 10.54 -7.07 -5.89
N ASP A 83 9.98 -6.75 -4.73
CA ASP A 83 9.91 -7.65 -3.57
C ASP A 83 8.47 -7.94 -3.12
N HIS A 84 7.48 -7.15 -3.57
CA HIS A 84 6.08 -7.25 -3.15
C HIS A 84 5.10 -7.21 -4.34
N THR A 85 3.94 -7.85 -4.18
CA THR A 85 2.74 -7.53 -4.97
C THR A 85 2.04 -6.36 -4.31
N ILE A 86 2.01 -5.20 -4.97
CA ILE A 86 1.44 -3.98 -4.41
C ILE A 86 -0.05 -3.91 -4.72
N ILE A 87 -0.85 -3.64 -3.69
CA ILE A 87 -2.26 -3.28 -3.80
C ILE A 87 -2.39 -1.85 -3.27
N SER A 88 -2.50 -0.87 -4.15
CA SER A 88 -2.59 0.52 -3.76
C SER A 88 -3.98 1.07 -4.04
N VAL A 89 -4.71 1.40 -2.97
CA VAL A 89 -6.12 1.82 -3.06
C VAL A 89 -6.25 3.34 -3.21
N ASP A 90 -7.27 3.78 -3.93
CA ASP A 90 -7.85 5.11 -3.71
C ASP A 90 -8.86 4.96 -2.56
N ALA A 91 -8.62 5.66 -1.46
CA ALA A 91 -9.47 5.54 -0.28
C ALA A 91 -10.92 5.95 -0.61
N LEU A 92 -11.90 5.24 -0.02
CA LEU A 92 -13.31 5.60 -0.19
C LEU A 92 -13.52 7.09 0.16
N GLY A 93 -14.22 7.80 -0.69
CA GLY A 93 -14.35 9.24 -0.60
C GLY A 93 -13.32 10.04 -1.43
N PHE A 94 -12.28 9.39 -1.98
CA PHE A 94 -11.18 10.05 -2.68
C PHE A 94 -10.87 9.38 -4.02
N GLY A 95 -10.09 10.09 -4.83
CA GLY A 95 -9.57 9.59 -6.11
C GLY A 95 -10.67 9.03 -7.02
N ARG A 96 -10.47 7.81 -7.51
CA ARG A 96 -11.37 7.07 -8.41
C ARG A 96 -12.37 6.17 -7.67
N SER A 97 -12.28 6.06 -6.35
CA SER A 97 -13.29 5.39 -5.53
C SER A 97 -14.57 6.20 -5.42
N SER A 98 -15.68 5.55 -5.08
CA SER A 98 -16.95 6.24 -4.87
C SER A 98 -16.91 7.21 -3.68
N LYS A 99 -17.80 8.21 -3.70
CA LYS A 99 -17.83 9.33 -2.74
C LYS A 99 -19.25 9.50 -2.16
N PRO A 100 -19.79 8.47 -1.48
CA PRO A 100 -21.15 8.52 -0.93
C PRO A 100 -21.25 9.53 0.21
N MET A 101 -22.34 10.30 0.25
CA MET A 101 -22.60 11.25 1.31
C MET A 101 -23.34 10.62 2.51
N ASP A 102 -23.96 9.48 2.33
CA ASP A 102 -24.70 8.70 3.33
C ASP A 102 -23.87 7.63 4.04
N PHE A 103 -22.58 7.49 3.68
CA PHE A 103 -21.68 6.54 4.32
C PHE A 103 -21.17 7.03 5.68
N TYR A 104 -20.99 6.11 6.63
CA TYR A 104 -20.37 6.43 7.92
C TYR A 104 -18.85 6.35 7.82
N TYR A 105 -18.23 7.48 7.52
CA TYR A 105 -16.78 7.62 7.41
C TYR A 105 -16.12 7.56 8.78
N SER A 106 -15.26 6.55 9.00
CA SER A 106 -14.43 6.39 10.20
C SER A 106 -13.18 5.57 9.87
N PHE A 107 -12.16 5.62 10.71
CA PHE A 107 -10.98 4.77 10.54
C PHE A 107 -11.33 3.27 10.57
N PRO A 108 -12.16 2.78 11.51
CA PRO A 108 -12.56 1.37 11.53
C PRO A 108 -13.32 0.92 10.29
N THR A 109 -14.24 1.74 9.76
CA THR A 109 -15.00 1.37 8.56
C THR A 109 -14.11 1.28 7.32
N HIS A 110 -13.15 2.20 7.17
CA HIS A 110 -12.15 2.11 6.10
C HIS A 110 -11.25 0.88 6.26
N ALA A 111 -10.78 0.61 7.48
CA ALA A 111 -9.98 -0.57 7.77
C ALA A 111 -10.70 -1.86 7.36
N ASN A 112 -12.01 -1.96 7.67
CA ASN A 112 -12.82 -3.11 7.32
C ASN A 112 -12.99 -3.28 5.79
N LEU A 113 -13.22 -2.18 5.05
CA LEU A 113 -13.31 -2.24 3.58
C LEU A 113 -12.02 -2.83 2.98
N TYR A 114 -10.86 -2.41 3.46
CA TYR A 114 -9.58 -2.87 2.90
C TYR A 114 -9.20 -4.27 3.40
N TYR A 115 -9.59 -4.66 4.59
CA TYR A 115 -9.52 -6.06 5.02
C TYR A 115 -10.32 -6.96 4.06
N LYS A 116 -11.58 -6.62 3.78
CA LYS A 116 -12.42 -7.37 2.84
C LYS A 116 -11.83 -7.40 1.43
N LEU A 117 -11.27 -6.28 0.95
CA LEU A 117 -10.56 -6.24 -0.33
C LEU A 117 -9.43 -7.27 -0.38
N MET A 118 -8.54 -7.26 0.62
CA MET A 118 -7.40 -8.16 0.66
C MET A 118 -7.83 -9.63 0.73
N LYS A 119 -8.85 -9.93 1.53
CA LYS A 119 -9.45 -11.28 1.59
C LYS A 119 -10.05 -11.70 0.25
N LYS A 120 -10.74 -10.81 -0.47
CA LYS A 120 -11.31 -11.07 -1.80
C LYS A 120 -10.24 -11.33 -2.86
N LEU A 121 -9.06 -10.69 -2.72
CA LEU A 121 -7.88 -10.94 -3.56
C LEU A 121 -7.17 -12.27 -3.23
N GLY A 122 -7.61 -13.00 -2.19
CA GLY A 122 -7.02 -14.25 -1.75
C GLY A 122 -5.81 -14.08 -0.81
N TYR A 123 -5.62 -12.89 -0.25
CA TYR A 123 -4.55 -12.62 0.70
C TYR A 123 -5.05 -12.75 2.13
N ASP A 124 -4.69 -13.85 2.80
CA ASP A 124 -5.01 -14.09 4.21
C ASP A 124 -4.16 -13.23 5.14
N SER A 125 -2.92 -12.94 4.73
CA SER A 125 -2.02 -12.05 5.44
C SER A 125 -1.23 -11.15 4.49
N PHE A 126 -0.91 -9.92 4.93
CA PHE A 126 -0.26 -8.90 4.12
C PHE A 126 0.48 -7.87 4.97
N ALA A 127 1.48 -7.22 4.40
CA ALA A 127 2.06 -6.01 4.95
C ALA A 127 1.21 -4.79 4.58
N ILE A 128 1.27 -3.74 5.38
CA ILE A 128 0.51 -2.51 5.13
C ILE A 128 1.40 -1.26 5.27
N LEU A 129 1.30 -0.33 4.32
CA LEU A 129 1.93 0.98 4.34
C LEU A 129 0.86 2.06 4.26
N GLY A 130 0.80 2.91 5.26
CA GLY A 130 -0.13 4.02 5.31
C GLY A 130 0.54 5.38 5.47
N HIS A 131 0.06 6.35 4.66
CA HIS A 131 0.50 7.74 4.72
C HIS A 131 -0.57 8.63 5.34
N SER A 132 -0.19 9.47 6.29
CA SER A 132 -1.08 10.49 6.89
C SER A 132 -2.38 9.84 7.43
N MET A 133 -3.56 10.24 6.95
CA MET A 133 -4.84 9.59 7.22
C MET A 133 -4.78 8.07 6.96
N GLY A 134 -4.15 7.65 5.87
CA GLY A 134 -3.95 6.23 5.53
C GLY A 134 -3.11 5.49 6.58
N GLY A 135 -2.20 6.18 7.25
CA GLY A 135 -1.42 5.63 8.37
C GLY A 135 -2.31 5.26 9.56
N GLU A 136 -3.23 6.15 9.93
CA GLU A 136 -4.18 5.86 11.02
C GLU A 136 -5.21 4.78 10.62
N ILE A 137 -5.62 4.73 9.33
CA ILE A 137 -6.43 3.60 8.81
C ILE A 137 -5.65 2.29 8.94
N SER A 138 -4.36 2.30 8.59
CA SER A 138 -3.48 1.12 8.67
C SER A 138 -3.30 0.63 10.10
N LEU A 139 -3.13 1.55 11.04
CA LEU A 139 -3.08 1.23 12.48
C LEU A 139 -4.40 0.60 12.96
N ASN A 140 -5.56 1.15 12.55
CA ASN A 140 -6.86 0.57 12.87
C ASN A 140 -7.05 -0.82 12.27
N LEU A 141 -6.58 -1.05 11.04
CA LEU A 141 -6.64 -2.36 10.40
C LEU A 141 -5.79 -3.38 11.17
N THR A 142 -4.58 -3.00 11.55
CA THR A 142 -3.68 -3.83 12.37
C THR A 142 -4.29 -4.16 13.73
N TYR A 143 -4.97 -3.20 14.37
CA TYR A 143 -5.62 -3.40 15.65
C TYR A 143 -6.85 -4.31 15.57
N LEU A 144 -7.68 -4.15 14.54
CA LEU A 144 -8.93 -4.89 14.37
C LEU A 144 -8.70 -6.32 13.85
N TYR A 145 -7.71 -6.51 12.98
CA TYR A 145 -7.39 -7.77 12.30
C TYR A 145 -5.91 -8.13 12.44
N PRO A 146 -5.41 -8.32 13.67
CA PRO A 146 -3.98 -8.50 13.94
C PRO A 146 -3.38 -9.73 13.24
N GLU A 147 -4.16 -10.78 12.99
CA GLU A 147 -3.73 -11.99 12.29
C GLU A 147 -3.54 -11.78 10.78
N ALA A 148 -4.18 -10.76 10.22
CA ALA A 148 -4.07 -10.46 8.79
C ALA A 148 -2.88 -9.53 8.47
N VAL A 149 -2.35 -8.79 9.45
CA VAL A 149 -1.26 -7.84 9.21
C VAL A 149 0.07 -8.42 9.68
N THR A 150 1.00 -8.61 8.74
CA THR A 150 2.35 -9.12 9.03
C THR A 150 3.31 -8.02 9.46
N HIS A 151 3.23 -6.85 8.82
CA HIS A 151 4.09 -5.69 9.07
C HIS A 151 3.28 -4.40 8.91
N LEU A 152 3.56 -3.44 9.77
CA LEU A 152 2.96 -2.11 9.72
C LEU A 152 4.01 -1.06 9.34
N ILE A 153 3.74 -0.27 8.32
CA ILE A 153 4.61 0.87 7.92
C ILE A 153 3.78 2.14 7.98
N LEU A 154 4.19 3.06 8.84
CA LEU A 154 3.56 4.35 9.06
C LEU A 154 4.47 5.47 8.54
N THR A 155 3.96 6.31 7.66
CA THR A 155 4.67 7.50 7.23
C THR A 155 3.82 8.75 7.41
N ASP A 156 4.35 9.72 8.15
CA ASP A 156 3.70 11.01 8.44
C ASP A 156 2.23 10.83 8.89
N ALA A 157 1.97 9.79 9.69
CA ALA A 157 0.65 9.30 10.04
C ALA A 157 -0.07 10.24 11.00
N THR A 158 -1.38 10.46 10.79
CA THR A 158 -2.22 11.16 11.76
C THR A 158 -2.50 10.27 12.97
N GLY A 159 -2.96 10.87 14.07
CA GLY A 159 -3.45 10.13 15.23
C GLY A 159 -2.56 10.21 16.46
N GLY A 160 -1.27 10.00 16.31
CA GLY A 160 -0.25 10.17 17.36
C GLY A 160 -0.75 10.04 18.80
N PRO A 161 -0.62 11.07 19.62
CA PRO A 161 -1.01 11.01 21.03
C PRO A 161 -2.53 10.88 21.27
N HIS A 162 -3.36 11.15 20.25
CA HIS A 162 -4.82 11.10 20.39
C HIS A 162 -5.41 9.71 20.18
N THR A 163 -4.63 8.76 19.69
CA THR A 163 -5.09 7.42 19.36
C THR A 163 -4.78 6.42 20.46
N PHE A 164 -3.65 6.57 21.15
CA PHE A 164 -3.20 5.58 22.12
C PHE A 164 -3.69 5.84 23.54
N VAL A 165 -3.95 4.73 24.25
CA VAL A 165 -4.20 4.71 25.67
C VAL A 165 -3.34 3.65 26.36
N ASN A 166 -2.95 3.92 27.61
CA ASN A 166 -2.16 2.99 28.44
C ASN A 166 -3.02 1.95 29.18
N LYS A 167 -4.32 2.00 28.99
CA LYS A 167 -5.30 1.09 29.61
C LYS A 167 -6.09 0.36 28.53
N GLN A 168 -7.14 -0.33 28.93
CA GLN A 168 -8.06 -0.94 27.99
C GLN A 168 -8.53 0.10 26.97
N GLY A 169 -8.34 -0.18 25.67
CA GLY A 169 -8.79 0.66 24.56
C GLY A 169 -10.32 0.68 24.46
N SER A 170 -10.82 1.43 23.49
CA SER A 170 -12.24 1.37 23.13
C SER A 170 -12.63 -0.05 22.76
N PRO A 171 -13.87 -0.49 23.06
CA PRO A 171 -14.39 -1.74 22.55
C PRO A 171 -14.22 -1.78 21.02
N LYS A 172 -13.71 -2.91 20.49
CA LYS A 172 -13.62 -3.09 19.04
C LYS A 172 -15.04 -3.09 18.46
N PRO A 173 -15.33 -2.25 17.45
CA PRO A 173 -16.64 -2.25 16.82
C PRO A 173 -16.91 -3.60 16.16
N GLN A 174 -18.14 -4.06 16.23
CA GLN A 174 -18.59 -5.22 15.47
C GLN A 174 -18.76 -4.82 14.01
N LEU A 175 -17.80 -5.21 13.18
CA LEU A 175 -17.80 -4.97 11.75
C LEU A 175 -18.01 -6.30 11.02
N SER A 176 -18.89 -6.30 10.03
CA SER A 176 -19.13 -7.50 9.23
C SER A 176 -17.90 -7.85 8.40
N THR A 177 -17.41 -9.07 8.53
CA THR A 177 -16.35 -9.64 7.67
C THR A 177 -16.92 -10.52 6.56
N ASP A 178 -18.24 -10.50 6.36
CA ASP A 178 -18.91 -11.28 5.33
C ASP A 178 -18.45 -10.84 3.92
N LEU A 179 -17.85 -11.76 3.18
CA LEU A 179 -17.38 -11.54 1.81
C LEU A 179 -18.48 -11.67 0.75
N ASN A 180 -19.71 -12.10 1.11
CA ASN A 180 -20.84 -12.11 0.20
C ASN A 180 -21.26 -10.71 -0.24
N THR A 181 -20.87 -9.69 0.52
CA THR A 181 -21.08 -8.26 0.20
C THR A 181 -20.00 -7.69 -0.73
N VAL A 182 -19.06 -8.51 -1.19
CA VAL A 182 -17.94 -8.13 -2.07
C VAL A 182 -18.18 -8.72 -3.46
N SER A 183 -18.29 -7.87 -4.46
CA SER A 183 -18.48 -8.26 -5.85
C SER A 183 -17.22 -8.88 -6.45
N THR A 184 -17.35 -9.36 -7.68
CA THR A 184 -16.20 -9.77 -8.49
C THR A 184 -15.33 -8.55 -8.81
N ILE A 185 -14.00 -8.74 -8.73
CA ILE A 185 -13.02 -7.73 -9.11
C ILE A 185 -13.04 -7.58 -10.64
N ALA A 186 -13.13 -6.34 -11.12
CA ALA A 186 -13.19 -5.99 -12.52
C ALA A 186 -12.13 -4.94 -12.89
N ASP A 187 -11.92 -4.75 -14.20
CA ASP A 187 -11.14 -3.62 -14.68
C ASP A 187 -11.81 -2.29 -14.32
N TYR A 188 -11.01 -1.26 -14.12
CA TYR A 188 -11.52 0.06 -13.79
C TYR A 188 -12.35 0.64 -14.96
N ASP A 189 -13.55 1.10 -14.63
CA ASP A 189 -14.45 1.81 -15.53
C ASP A 189 -14.99 3.05 -14.82
N GLU A 190 -14.60 4.22 -15.28
CA GLU A 190 -15.01 5.49 -14.66
C GLU A 190 -16.52 5.73 -14.67
N ASN A 191 -17.25 5.12 -15.63
CA ASN A 191 -18.70 5.28 -15.73
C ASN A 191 -19.46 4.52 -14.63
N LYS A 192 -18.79 3.58 -13.94
CA LYS A 192 -19.35 2.84 -12.81
C LYS A 192 -19.15 3.53 -11.46
N VAL A 193 -18.35 4.61 -11.39
CA VAL A 193 -18.15 5.37 -10.16
C VAL A 193 -19.39 6.23 -9.87
N LYS A 194 -20.05 5.94 -8.76
CA LYS A 194 -21.37 6.53 -8.42
C LYS A 194 -21.32 8.03 -8.08
N SER A 195 -20.17 8.60 -7.73
CA SER A 195 -20.04 10.01 -7.34
C SER A 195 -18.69 10.59 -7.72
N LYS A 196 -18.70 11.78 -8.32
CA LYS A 196 -17.50 12.56 -8.71
C LYS A 196 -17.36 13.86 -7.88
N ARG A 197 -17.82 13.89 -6.64
CA ARG A 197 -17.82 15.08 -5.79
C ARG A 197 -16.39 15.46 -5.33
N ASN A 198 -16.12 16.76 -5.33
CA ASN A 198 -14.90 17.37 -4.78
C ASN A 198 -15.22 18.77 -4.18
N ASP A 199 -16.40 18.92 -3.57
CA ASP A 199 -16.83 20.15 -2.90
C ASP A 199 -16.48 20.15 -1.41
N GLU A 200 -16.65 21.30 -0.75
CA GLU A 200 -16.33 21.47 0.66
C GLU A 200 -17.17 20.57 1.58
N GLU A 201 -18.46 20.39 1.27
CA GLU A 201 -19.35 19.51 2.03
C GLU A 201 -18.83 18.07 1.99
N HIS A 202 -18.40 17.60 0.80
CA HIS A 202 -17.78 16.30 0.62
C HIS A 202 -16.52 16.17 1.49
N TYR A 203 -15.57 17.10 1.41
CA TYR A 203 -14.36 17.03 2.22
C TYR A 203 -14.64 17.09 3.72
N ASN A 204 -15.62 17.88 4.17
CA ASN A 204 -16.02 17.91 5.57
C ASN A 204 -16.61 16.56 6.03
N LYS A 205 -17.37 15.88 5.18
CA LYS A 205 -17.92 14.56 5.46
C LYS A 205 -16.84 13.49 5.56
N MET A 206 -15.77 13.60 4.75
CA MET A 206 -14.66 12.63 4.70
C MET A 206 -13.69 12.74 5.87
N LYS A 207 -13.79 13.75 6.74
CA LYS A 207 -12.93 13.86 7.92
C LYS A 207 -13.20 12.70 8.89
N LEU A 208 -12.20 11.83 9.09
CA LEU A 208 -12.33 10.61 9.90
C LEU A 208 -12.03 10.84 11.38
N TRP A 209 -11.18 11.80 11.70
CA TRP A 209 -10.64 12.01 13.05
C TRP A 209 -11.67 12.32 14.15
N PRO A 210 -12.86 12.83 13.91
CA PRO A 210 -13.89 12.88 14.96
C PRO A 210 -14.38 11.51 15.45
N ARG A 211 -14.02 10.42 14.75
CA ARG A 211 -14.51 9.05 14.99
C ARG A 211 -13.33 8.09 15.18
N ARG A 212 -12.39 8.47 16.04
CA ARG A 212 -11.23 7.66 16.39
C ARG A 212 -11.58 6.58 17.40
N LEU A 213 -10.90 5.44 17.27
CA LEU A 213 -10.80 4.47 18.36
C LEU A 213 -9.66 4.88 19.30
N GLN A 214 -9.85 4.59 20.58
CA GLN A 214 -8.77 4.58 21.56
C GLN A 214 -8.11 3.20 21.51
N ILE A 215 -6.89 3.12 21.02
CA ILE A 215 -6.17 1.86 20.81
C ILE A 215 -5.23 1.60 21.98
N ASN A 216 -5.34 0.42 22.59
CA ASN A 216 -4.29 -0.06 23.47
C ASN A 216 -3.08 -0.48 22.62
N ALA A 217 -2.03 0.32 22.66
CA ALA A 217 -0.82 0.08 21.86
C ALA A 217 -0.17 -1.28 22.16
N ASN A 218 -0.36 -1.84 23.37
CA ASN A 218 0.15 -3.16 23.72
C ASN A 218 -0.52 -4.31 22.95
N GLU A 219 -1.63 -4.06 22.26
CA GLU A 219 -2.27 -5.05 21.39
C GLU A 219 -1.68 -5.06 19.97
N ILE A 220 -0.89 -4.06 19.58
CA ILE A 220 -0.15 -4.03 18.32
C ILE A 220 1.18 -4.77 18.53
N LYS A 221 1.29 -5.97 17.99
CA LYS A 221 2.47 -6.84 18.12
C LYS A 221 3.33 -6.88 16.87
N GLN A 222 2.78 -6.44 15.75
CA GLN A 222 3.43 -6.48 14.45
C GLN A 222 4.71 -5.64 14.47
N PRO A 223 5.80 -6.12 13.85
CA PRO A 223 6.92 -5.27 13.52
C PRO A 223 6.43 -4.01 12.82
N THR A 224 6.85 -2.85 13.31
CA THR A 224 6.38 -1.56 12.83
C THR A 224 7.55 -0.68 12.40
N LEU A 225 7.49 -0.16 11.18
CA LEU A 225 8.40 0.87 10.68
C LEU A 225 7.68 2.22 10.69
N ILE A 226 8.32 3.22 11.27
CA ILE A 226 7.83 4.59 11.32
C ILE A 226 8.84 5.46 10.57
N ILE A 227 8.39 6.16 9.52
CA ILE A 227 9.23 7.07 8.73
C ILE A 227 8.56 8.44 8.70
N TRP A 228 9.32 9.50 8.90
CA TRP A 228 8.79 10.86 8.91
C TRP A 228 9.69 11.84 8.19
N GLY A 229 9.06 12.82 7.53
CA GLY A 229 9.78 13.98 7.03
C GLY A 229 10.09 14.99 8.14
N ARG A 230 11.36 15.43 8.27
CA ARG A 230 11.76 16.42 9.27
C ARG A 230 10.97 17.73 9.15
N ASN A 231 10.65 18.12 7.93
CA ASN A 231 10.04 19.38 7.60
C ASN A 231 8.51 19.26 7.38
N ASP A 232 7.89 18.21 7.92
CA ASP A 232 6.44 18.05 7.85
C ASP A 232 5.75 19.15 8.65
N SER A 233 5.04 20.04 7.94
CA SER A 233 4.26 21.14 8.51
C SER A 233 2.80 20.76 8.76
N SER A 234 2.34 19.59 8.28
CA SER A 234 0.97 19.11 8.42
C SER A 234 0.80 18.25 9.66
N VAL A 235 1.72 17.32 9.88
CA VAL A 235 1.78 16.43 11.04
C VAL A 235 3.21 16.39 11.57
N SER A 236 3.44 16.97 12.73
CA SER A 236 4.78 17.09 13.29
C SER A 236 5.48 15.74 13.42
N TRP A 237 6.76 15.67 13.07
CA TRP A 237 7.59 14.47 13.26
C TRP A 237 7.63 13.99 14.74
N LYS A 238 7.31 14.85 15.71
CA LYS A 238 7.13 14.48 17.12
C LYS A 238 5.97 13.52 17.35
N GLU A 239 4.98 13.49 16.45
CA GLU A 239 3.95 12.45 16.49
C GLU A 239 4.54 11.09 16.12
N GLY A 240 5.53 11.04 15.21
CA GLY A 240 6.29 9.82 14.90
C GLY A 240 7.07 9.31 16.12
N GLU A 241 7.70 10.19 16.91
CA GLU A 241 8.30 9.81 18.19
C GLU A 241 7.25 9.24 19.14
N THR A 242 6.07 9.84 19.21
CA THR A 242 4.97 9.34 20.04
C THR A 242 4.55 7.94 19.60
N TYR A 243 4.38 7.70 18.30
CA TYR A 243 4.13 6.35 17.78
C TYR A 243 5.21 5.36 18.23
N HIS A 244 6.49 5.74 18.13
CA HIS A 244 7.61 4.89 18.52
C HIS A 244 7.63 4.60 20.03
N GLN A 245 7.27 5.56 20.86
CA GLN A 245 7.16 5.39 22.31
C GLN A 245 6.08 4.39 22.70
N PHE A 246 4.93 4.40 22.01
CA PHE A 246 3.81 3.51 22.28
C PHE A 246 3.98 2.12 21.65
N LEU A 247 4.45 2.03 20.41
CA LEU A 247 4.60 0.79 19.66
C LEU A 247 5.94 0.13 19.96
N LYS A 248 5.96 -0.81 20.90
CA LYS A 248 7.18 -1.40 21.47
C LYS A 248 8.03 -2.18 20.45
N ASN A 249 7.40 -2.73 19.40
CA ASN A 249 8.08 -3.45 18.33
C ASN A 249 8.21 -2.54 17.09
N SER A 250 8.82 -1.36 17.27
CA SER A 250 8.95 -0.39 16.17
C SER A 250 10.36 0.14 16.01
N THR A 251 10.67 0.57 14.78
CA THR A 251 11.84 1.40 14.43
C THR A 251 11.35 2.74 13.90
N PHE A 252 12.09 3.81 14.18
CA PHE A 252 11.75 5.17 13.78
C PHE A 252 12.89 5.81 13.01
N HIS A 253 12.58 6.35 11.83
CA HIS A 253 13.53 7.07 10.97
C HIS A 253 12.97 8.43 10.57
N ILE A 254 13.85 9.42 10.48
CA ILE A 254 13.55 10.75 10.00
C ILE A 254 14.33 10.98 8.70
N ILE A 255 13.60 11.38 7.66
CA ILE A 255 14.18 11.83 6.40
C ILE A 255 14.35 13.35 6.50
N GLU A 256 15.60 13.80 6.64
CA GLU A 256 15.92 15.19 6.97
C GLU A 256 15.45 16.19 5.90
N LYS A 257 15.44 15.82 4.64
CA LYS A 257 14.93 16.63 3.52
C LYS A 257 13.44 16.35 3.19
N GLY A 258 12.80 15.46 3.95
CA GLY A 258 11.40 15.10 3.76
C GLY A 258 10.43 16.14 4.33
N TYR A 259 9.29 16.27 3.65
CA TYR A 259 8.10 16.99 4.10
C TYR A 259 6.99 15.99 4.37
N HIS A 260 5.70 16.39 4.31
CA HIS A 260 4.54 15.53 4.60
C HIS A 260 4.39 14.27 3.69
N ALA A 261 5.25 14.07 2.72
CA ALA A 261 5.27 12.87 1.87
C ALA A 261 6.72 12.52 1.49
N PRO A 262 7.58 12.10 2.46
CA PRO A 262 9.01 11.90 2.25
C PRO A 262 9.32 10.89 1.14
N PHE A 263 8.45 9.92 0.90
CA PHE A 263 8.54 9.00 -0.23
C PHE A 263 8.44 9.68 -1.61
N ARG A 264 8.00 10.96 -1.68
CA ARG A 264 7.98 11.77 -2.91
C ARG A 264 9.23 12.63 -3.07
N GLN A 265 9.75 13.17 -1.96
CA GLN A 265 10.94 14.03 -1.98
C GLN A 265 12.22 13.20 -2.06
N GLU A 266 12.35 12.19 -1.21
CA GLU A 266 13.54 11.33 -1.07
C GLU A 266 13.16 9.84 -1.25
N PRO A 267 12.67 9.44 -2.45
CA PRO A 267 12.12 8.10 -2.66
C PRO A 267 13.13 6.98 -2.44
N GLN A 268 14.42 7.21 -2.76
CA GLN A 268 15.45 6.18 -2.61
C GLN A 268 15.81 5.93 -1.14
N GLU A 269 15.89 6.99 -0.33
CA GLU A 269 16.13 6.89 1.10
C GLU A 269 14.94 6.18 1.78
N PHE A 270 13.72 6.60 1.44
CA PHE A 270 12.50 5.97 1.94
C PHE A 270 12.44 4.47 1.62
N VAL A 271 12.68 4.10 0.38
CA VAL A 271 12.69 2.69 -0.07
C VAL A 271 13.81 1.91 0.62
N GLY A 272 14.96 2.55 0.87
CA GLY A 272 16.07 1.96 1.62
C GLY A 272 15.63 1.48 3.00
N TYR A 273 14.97 2.34 3.79
CA TYR A 273 14.43 1.98 5.11
C TYR A 273 13.38 0.88 5.03
N VAL A 274 12.47 0.94 4.04
CA VAL A 274 11.44 -0.10 3.86
C VAL A 274 12.07 -1.47 3.57
N LYS A 275 13.05 -1.54 2.67
CA LYS A 275 13.74 -2.80 2.33
C LYS A 275 14.54 -3.36 3.50
N GLU A 276 15.26 -2.50 4.22
CA GLU A 276 16.00 -2.89 5.42
C GLU A 276 15.05 -3.45 6.48
N PHE A 277 13.93 -2.78 6.71
CA PHE A 277 12.92 -3.25 7.65
C PHE A 277 12.39 -4.65 7.31
N PHE A 278 12.00 -4.92 6.08
CA PHE A 278 11.54 -6.25 5.67
C PHE A 278 12.65 -7.32 5.75
N LYS A 279 13.91 -6.94 5.49
CA LYS A 279 15.06 -7.83 5.62
C LYS A 279 15.27 -8.28 7.08
N ASN A 280 15.10 -7.35 8.03
CA ASN A 280 15.36 -7.57 9.44
C ASN A 280 14.18 -8.23 10.19
N ASN A 281 12.97 -8.17 9.62
CA ASN A 281 11.73 -8.68 10.23
C ASN A 281 11.06 -9.74 9.33
N LYS A 282 11.80 -10.77 8.95
CA LYS A 282 11.24 -11.85 8.13
C LYS A 282 10.17 -12.61 8.93
N VAL A 283 8.98 -12.78 8.33
CA VAL A 283 7.96 -13.71 8.84
C VAL A 283 8.38 -15.11 8.41
N GLU A 284 8.61 -15.99 9.36
CA GLU A 284 8.77 -17.43 9.06
C GLU A 284 7.46 -17.95 8.47
N LYS A 285 7.58 -18.71 7.38
CA LYS A 285 6.44 -19.28 6.66
C LYS A 285 5.92 -20.52 7.37
#